data_0645b21f6af35723a17c07e51c077d3c
#
_entry.id   0645b21f6af35723a17c07e51c077d3c
#
_cell.length_a   1.000
_cell.length_b   1.000
_cell.length_c   1.000
_cell.angle_alpha   90.00
_cell.angle_beta   90.00
_cell.angle_gamma   90.00
#
_symmetry.space_group_name_H-M   'P 1'
#
loop_
_entity.id
_entity.type
_entity.pdbx_description
1 polymer ?
#
loop_
_entity_poly.entity_id
_entity_poly.type
_entity_poly.pdbx_seq_one_letter_code
_entity_poly.pdbx_strand_id
1 'polypeptide(L)'
;MKYYSQYLSHDLFELQDSLSGLSKSNRWVKLADNLPWDKIEKEYNKRLRNRHNGAGNKPARMVVGAFIVKHVETLSDEKTIQAIQENPYMQYLLGLPKFTEKPVFVPELFVLVRKRLDHDFFNMLTLMLAEADGSKPKKEHIDEEGNDHGGTMKIDATCCDAEVRYPTDCNLLEDGSNLIDRLLNKFCARYKIMKPRTHRVESRQAFIQLTKKKRKGKKLVDKTKLVQIRCLQADFQTFFDFLGKHASNLLACFSRRDCKWLMATIKMYEQQKMMFEQNVRSCADRIISIYQPHLRPIVRGKAKAKVEFGAKIGASIVNGYTYVDRLSWDAYNESSDLVTQMELYRMRFGILPQEVQADKLYLGKENRKYIKACHVNCYNRPLGRPPKEENDLHADDKKRAIGERNEIEATFGTSKRVYRANDIRAKLDDTADTWIGACFFAKNAMKFLRGLLCLIFANNGLKTIKRRIFYGIDNLVGVLTPTRECLVKII
;
A
#
# COMPACT_ATOMS: atom_id res chain seq x y z
N MET A 1 -18.62 -17.77 21.51
CA MET A 1 -17.20 -18.04 21.17
C MET A 1 -16.87 -17.34 19.87
N LYS A 2 -15.69 -16.67 19.75
CA LYS A 2 -15.20 -16.18 18.46
C LYS A 2 -14.60 -17.36 17.73
N TYR A 3 -14.93 -17.53 16.42
CA TYR A 3 -14.21 -18.48 15.58
C TYR A 3 -12.84 -17.87 15.25
N TYR A 4 -11.83 -18.28 16.01
CA TYR A 4 -10.44 -17.91 15.73
C TYR A 4 -9.91 -18.79 14.61
N SER A 5 -9.00 -18.26 13.80
CA SER A 5 -8.19 -19.09 12.94
C SER A 5 -7.17 -19.84 13.81
N GLN A 6 -6.77 -21.02 13.36
CA GLN A 6 -5.75 -21.81 14.04
C GLN A 6 -4.45 -21.72 13.22
N TYR A 7 -3.34 -21.61 13.93
CA TYR A 7 -2.01 -21.70 13.35
C TYR A 7 -1.81 -23.10 12.76
N LEU A 8 -1.49 -23.14 11.46
CA LEU A 8 -1.11 -24.38 10.79
C LEU A 8 0.40 -24.55 10.91
N SER A 9 0.86 -25.37 11.87
CA SER A 9 2.21 -25.90 11.86
C SER A 9 2.28 -27.07 10.88
N HIS A 10 3.41 -27.22 10.20
CA HIS A 10 3.69 -28.44 9.45
C HIS A 10 4.03 -29.54 10.46
N ASP A 11 3.26 -30.62 10.46
CA ASP A 11 3.66 -31.84 11.12
C ASP A 11 4.75 -32.50 10.25
N LEU A 12 5.90 -32.82 10.87
CA LEU A 12 7.04 -33.47 10.20
C LEU A 12 6.66 -34.80 9.52
N PHE A 13 5.63 -35.48 10.02
CA PHE A 13 5.16 -36.75 9.46
C PHE A 13 4.19 -36.58 8.28
N GLU A 14 3.40 -35.51 8.23
CA GLU A 14 2.48 -35.23 7.10
C GLU A 14 3.20 -34.66 5.87
N LEU A 15 4.40 -34.07 6.05
CA LEU A 15 5.21 -33.50 4.96
C LEU A 15 5.93 -34.56 4.10
N GLN A 16 6.01 -35.83 4.56
CA GLN A 16 6.87 -36.82 3.91
C GLN A 16 6.42 -37.20 2.48
N ASP A 17 5.14 -37.07 2.12
CA ASP A 17 4.64 -37.65 0.88
C ASP A 17 4.51 -36.70 -0.33
N SER A 18 4.42 -35.37 -0.17
CA SER A 18 4.21 -34.50 -1.34
C SER A 18 4.98 -33.18 -1.37
N LEU A 19 5.42 -32.66 -0.22
CA LEU A 19 6.13 -31.38 -0.13
C LEU A 19 7.54 -31.52 0.46
N SER A 20 7.96 -32.72 0.86
CA SER A 20 9.28 -32.99 1.47
C SER A 20 10.46 -32.83 0.52
N GLY A 21 10.25 -33.02 -0.79
CA GLY A 21 11.26 -32.85 -1.83
C GLY A 21 11.52 -31.41 -2.28
N LEU A 22 10.86 -30.42 -1.66
CA LEU A 22 11.00 -29.03 -2.06
C LEU A 22 12.39 -28.47 -1.71
N SER A 23 12.99 -27.75 -2.67
CA SER A 23 14.30 -27.12 -2.47
C SER A 23 14.26 -26.06 -1.37
N LYS A 24 15.05 -26.24 -0.32
CA LYS A 24 15.23 -25.27 0.77
C LYS A 24 15.85 -23.94 0.31
N SER A 25 16.45 -23.91 -0.88
CA SER A 25 16.97 -22.67 -1.47
C SER A 25 15.88 -21.79 -2.09
N ASN A 26 14.69 -22.34 -2.34
CA ASN A 26 13.57 -21.59 -2.94
C ASN A 26 13.10 -20.46 -2.02
N ARG A 27 12.78 -19.30 -2.62
CA ARG A 27 12.34 -18.10 -1.88
C ARG A 27 11.07 -18.30 -1.05
N TRP A 28 10.12 -19.08 -1.54
CA TRP A 28 8.87 -19.35 -0.84
C TRP A 28 9.07 -20.24 0.38
N VAL A 29 9.94 -21.26 0.26
CA VAL A 29 10.32 -22.11 1.40
C VAL A 29 11.05 -21.29 2.46
N LYS A 30 12.02 -20.46 2.07
CA LYS A 30 12.74 -19.59 3.01
C LYS A 30 11.81 -18.62 3.73
N LEU A 31 10.84 -18.02 3.03
CA LEU A 31 9.83 -17.17 3.67
C LEU A 31 8.95 -17.98 4.62
N ALA A 32 8.51 -19.17 4.19
CA ALA A 32 7.67 -20.05 5.00
C ALA A 32 8.30 -20.41 6.33
N ASP A 33 9.60 -20.73 6.31
CA ASP A 33 10.33 -21.25 7.48
C ASP A 33 10.81 -20.13 8.42
N ASN A 34 10.93 -18.88 7.95
CA ASN A 34 11.50 -17.79 8.75
C ASN A 34 10.52 -16.68 9.14
N LEU A 35 9.33 -16.64 8.55
CA LEU A 35 8.31 -15.67 8.98
C LEU A 35 7.76 -16.06 10.36
N PRO A 36 7.54 -15.09 11.27
CA PRO A 36 7.06 -15.36 12.64
C PRO A 36 5.54 -15.61 12.64
N TRP A 37 5.10 -16.76 12.08
CA TRP A 37 3.69 -17.07 11.82
C TRP A 37 2.83 -17.10 13.08
N ASP A 38 3.35 -17.53 14.21
CA ASP A 38 2.65 -17.53 15.50
C ASP A 38 2.28 -16.11 15.96
N LYS A 39 3.18 -15.15 15.79
CA LYS A 39 2.92 -13.73 16.09
C LYS A 39 1.94 -13.13 15.10
N ILE A 40 2.12 -13.44 13.80
CA ILE A 40 1.23 -13.01 12.70
C ILE A 40 -0.20 -13.53 12.94
N GLU A 41 -0.36 -14.81 13.32
CA GLU A 41 -1.66 -15.41 13.61
C GLU A 41 -2.36 -14.70 14.79
N LYS A 42 -1.63 -14.39 15.85
CA LYS A 42 -2.16 -13.65 17.00
C LYS A 42 -2.67 -12.26 16.61
N GLU A 43 -1.90 -11.53 15.80
CA GLU A 43 -2.29 -10.20 15.34
C GLU A 43 -3.49 -10.25 14.37
N TYR A 44 -3.49 -11.22 13.44
CA TYR A 44 -4.61 -11.45 12.53
C TYR A 44 -5.91 -11.76 13.29
N ASN A 45 -5.85 -12.61 14.31
CA ASN A 45 -7.01 -12.99 15.12
C ASN A 45 -7.65 -11.79 15.85
N LYS A 46 -6.88 -10.74 16.20
CA LYS A 46 -7.44 -9.51 16.78
C LYS A 46 -8.37 -8.77 15.80
N ARG A 47 -8.13 -8.91 14.49
CA ARG A 47 -8.91 -8.27 13.41
C ARG A 47 -10.15 -9.06 13.02
N LEU A 48 -10.32 -10.28 13.50
CA LEU A 48 -11.48 -11.10 13.18
C LEU A 48 -12.71 -10.64 13.96
N ARG A 49 -13.81 -10.41 13.26
CA ARG A 49 -15.07 -9.89 13.82
C ARG A 49 -16.21 -10.91 13.80
N ASN A 50 -15.94 -12.17 13.43
CA ASN A 50 -16.98 -13.19 13.31
C ASN A 50 -17.55 -13.54 14.67
N ARG A 51 -18.88 -13.50 14.78
CA ARG A 51 -19.64 -14.01 15.94
C ARG A 51 -20.29 -15.31 15.54
N HIS A 52 -19.92 -16.41 16.17
CA HIS A 52 -20.60 -17.71 16.31
C HIS A 52 -21.24 -18.41 15.07
N ASN A 53 -21.48 -17.78 13.93
CA ASN A 53 -22.17 -18.38 12.78
C ASN A 53 -21.30 -18.32 11.52
N GLY A 54 -21.29 -19.41 10.75
CA GLY A 54 -20.64 -19.53 9.46
C GLY A 54 -19.41 -20.42 9.43
N ALA A 55 -18.77 -20.51 8.27
CA ALA A 55 -17.52 -21.24 8.10
C ALA A 55 -16.37 -20.62 8.91
N GLY A 56 -15.47 -21.46 9.44
CA GLY A 56 -14.28 -21.02 10.15
C GLY A 56 -13.41 -20.07 9.31
N ASN A 57 -12.72 -19.14 9.98
CA ASN A 57 -11.79 -18.26 9.28
C ASN A 57 -10.59 -19.05 8.73
N LYS A 58 -10.11 -18.65 7.58
CA LYS A 58 -8.85 -19.19 7.04
C LYS A 58 -7.68 -18.74 7.93
N PRO A 59 -6.65 -19.60 8.12
CA PRO A 59 -5.46 -19.26 8.90
C PRO A 59 -4.76 -18.02 8.37
N ALA A 60 -4.15 -17.23 9.26
CA ALA A 60 -3.39 -16.05 8.86
C ALA A 60 -2.27 -16.39 7.88
N ARG A 61 -1.55 -17.50 8.09
CA ARG A 61 -0.50 -17.98 7.18
C ARG A 61 -1.01 -18.13 5.76
N MET A 62 -2.20 -18.70 5.58
CA MET A 62 -2.82 -18.86 4.26
C MET A 62 -3.19 -17.51 3.64
N VAL A 63 -3.77 -16.60 4.41
CA VAL A 63 -4.23 -15.30 3.92
C VAL A 63 -3.07 -14.35 3.66
N VAL A 64 -2.17 -14.18 4.62
CA VAL A 64 -1.00 -13.29 4.50
C VAL A 64 -0.02 -13.83 3.46
N GLY A 65 0.20 -15.16 3.43
CA GLY A 65 1.00 -15.82 2.39
C GLY A 65 0.44 -15.54 0.98
N ALA A 66 -0.88 -15.62 0.80
CA ALA A 66 -1.52 -15.29 -0.47
C ALA A 66 -1.37 -13.81 -0.85
N PHE A 67 -1.40 -12.86 0.10
CA PHE A 67 -1.08 -11.44 -0.17
C PHE A 67 0.38 -11.25 -0.59
N ILE A 68 1.32 -11.95 0.04
CA ILE A 68 2.73 -11.91 -0.36
C ILE A 68 2.87 -12.41 -1.80
N VAL A 69 2.34 -13.59 -2.12
CA VAL A 69 2.35 -14.15 -3.49
C VAL A 69 1.76 -13.17 -4.48
N LYS A 70 0.57 -12.64 -4.18
CA LYS A 70 -0.15 -11.71 -5.05
C LYS A 70 0.67 -10.50 -5.45
N HIS A 71 1.29 -9.83 -4.47
CA HIS A 71 2.00 -8.59 -4.71
C HIS A 71 3.43 -8.80 -5.21
N VAL A 72 4.10 -9.90 -4.84
CA VAL A 72 5.41 -10.27 -5.38
C VAL A 72 5.31 -10.70 -6.84
N GLU A 73 4.29 -11.50 -7.20
CA GLU A 73 4.04 -11.97 -8.57
C GLU A 73 3.16 -11.02 -9.39
N THR A 74 2.66 -9.94 -8.79
CA THR A 74 1.81 -8.93 -9.44
C THR A 74 0.53 -9.49 -10.07
N LEU A 75 -0.16 -10.40 -9.39
CA LEU A 75 -1.30 -11.14 -9.91
C LEU A 75 -2.66 -10.48 -9.57
N SER A 76 -3.72 -10.83 -10.33
CA SER A 76 -5.11 -10.57 -9.93
C SER A 76 -5.53 -11.54 -8.81
N ASP A 77 -6.70 -11.34 -8.19
CA ASP A 77 -7.20 -12.25 -7.14
C ASP A 77 -7.36 -13.67 -7.67
N GLU A 78 -7.99 -13.83 -8.85
CA GLU A 78 -8.19 -15.12 -9.51
C GLU A 78 -6.86 -15.78 -9.91
N LYS A 79 -5.96 -15.01 -10.55
CA LYS A 79 -4.65 -15.53 -10.96
C LYS A 79 -3.77 -15.90 -9.78
N THR A 80 -3.93 -15.23 -8.63
CA THR A 80 -3.20 -15.60 -7.41
C THR A 80 -3.60 -16.99 -6.93
N ILE A 81 -4.90 -17.29 -6.92
CA ILE A 81 -5.41 -18.60 -6.52
C ILE A 81 -4.93 -19.67 -7.51
N GLN A 82 -5.02 -19.40 -8.81
CA GLN A 82 -4.54 -20.29 -9.84
C GLN A 82 -3.03 -20.57 -9.70
N ALA A 83 -2.20 -19.54 -9.52
CA ALA A 83 -0.76 -19.70 -9.34
C ALA A 83 -0.43 -20.55 -8.09
N ILE A 84 -1.20 -20.38 -7.01
CA ILE A 84 -1.03 -21.20 -5.79
C ILE A 84 -1.43 -22.66 -6.06
N GLN A 85 -2.48 -22.93 -6.83
CA GLN A 85 -2.92 -24.29 -7.19
C GLN A 85 -1.85 -25.03 -8.02
N GLU A 86 -1.16 -24.31 -8.91
CA GLU A 86 -0.17 -24.88 -9.83
C GLU A 86 1.24 -25.00 -9.21
N ASN A 87 1.50 -24.34 -8.07
CA ASN A 87 2.87 -24.21 -7.53
C ASN A 87 2.99 -24.75 -6.10
N PRO A 88 3.66 -25.91 -5.93
CA PRO A 88 3.84 -26.55 -4.63
C PRO A 88 4.64 -25.68 -3.64
N TYR A 89 5.58 -24.85 -4.09
CA TYR A 89 6.32 -23.93 -3.24
C TYR A 89 5.44 -22.83 -2.64
N MET A 90 4.47 -22.33 -3.41
CA MET A 90 3.50 -21.36 -2.90
C MET A 90 2.53 -22.01 -1.91
N GLN A 91 2.13 -23.26 -2.16
CA GLN A 91 1.32 -24.04 -1.23
C GLN A 91 2.05 -24.27 0.11
N TYR A 92 3.35 -24.57 0.05
CA TYR A 92 4.19 -24.67 1.24
C TYR A 92 4.24 -23.36 2.03
N LEU A 93 4.39 -22.21 1.35
CA LEU A 93 4.34 -20.90 2.00
C LEU A 93 3.01 -20.71 2.76
N LEU A 94 1.89 -21.09 2.15
CA LEU A 94 0.57 -20.94 2.75
C LEU A 94 0.29 -21.94 3.88
N GLY A 95 1.19 -22.89 4.13
CA GLY A 95 1.06 -23.88 5.19
C GLY A 95 0.10 -25.02 4.86
N LEU A 96 -0.08 -25.37 3.59
CA LEU A 96 -0.87 -26.54 3.24
C LEU A 96 -0.09 -27.81 3.63
N PRO A 97 -0.75 -28.83 4.21
CA PRO A 97 -0.09 -30.06 4.65
C PRO A 97 0.34 -30.95 3.48
N LYS A 98 -0.37 -30.90 2.37
CA LYS A 98 -0.08 -31.65 1.16
C LYS A 98 -0.43 -30.86 -0.10
N PHE A 99 0.19 -31.24 -1.22
CA PHE A 99 -0.15 -30.65 -2.51
C PHE A 99 -1.64 -30.90 -2.87
N THR A 100 -2.30 -29.87 -3.39
CA THR A 100 -3.69 -29.95 -3.83
C THR A 100 -3.90 -29.09 -5.07
N GLU A 101 -4.62 -29.63 -6.04
CA GLU A 101 -5.10 -28.89 -7.21
C GLU A 101 -6.40 -28.14 -6.94
N LYS A 102 -6.99 -28.33 -5.75
CA LYS A 102 -8.22 -27.60 -5.37
C LYS A 102 -7.89 -26.15 -4.97
N PRO A 103 -8.79 -25.18 -5.30
CA PRO A 103 -8.62 -23.81 -4.86
C PRO A 103 -8.50 -23.72 -3.34
N VAL A 104 -7.48 -23.01 -2.84
CA VAL A 104 -7.28 -22.83 -1.40
C VAL A 104 -8.42 -22.02 -0.75
N PHE A 105 -8.98 -21.09 -1.51
CA PHE A 105 -10.19 -20.33 -1.21
C PHE A 105 -10.70 -19.62 -2.48
N VAL A 106 -11.89 -19.04 -2.41
CA VAL A 106 -12.51 -18.32 -3.53
C VAL A 106 -11.98 -16.88 -3.62
N PRO A 107 -11.91 -16.24 -4.81
CA PRO A 107 -11.38 -14.88 -4.99
C PRO A 107 -12.07 -13.83 -4.12
N GLU A 108 -13.35 -14.00 -3.82
CA GLU A 108 -14.15 -13.12 -2.98
C GLU A 108 -13.60 -12.99 -1.55
N LEU A 109 -12.87 -14.02 -1.08
CA LEU A 109 -12.23 -13.96 0.24
C LEU A 109 -11.23 -12.80 0.32
N PHE A 110 -10.47 -12.50 -0.74
CA PHE A 110 -9.59 -11.34 -0.76
C PHE A 110 -10.34 -10.04 -0.50
N VAL A 111 -11.55 -9.89 -1.08
CA VAL A 111 -12.39 -8.70 -0.86
C VAL A 111 -12.86 -8.62 0.59
N LEU A 112 -13.30 -9.76 1.16
CA LEU A 112 -13.75 -9.82 2.55
C LEU A 112 -12.64 -9.52 3.54
N VAL A 113 -11.45 -10.07 3.29
CA VAL A 113 -10.28 -9.86 4.14
C VAL A 113 -9.79 -8.40 4.04
N ARG A 114 -9.73 -7.81 2.85
CA ARG A 114 -9.36 -6.39 2.67
C ARG A 114 -10.25 -5.43 3.46
N LYS A 115 -11.51 -5.76 3.74
CA LYS A 115 -12.40 -4.96 4.60
C LYS A 115 -12.12 -5.09 6.09
N ARG A 116 -11.30 -6.02 6.50
CA ARG A 116 -10.99 -6.32 7.91
C ARG A 116 -9.58 -5.88 8.31
N LEU A 117 -8.70 -5.82 7.33
CA LEU A 117 -7.32 -5.40 7.49
C LEU A 117 -7.17 -3.93 7.06
N ASP A 118 -6.06 -3.33 7.44
CA ASP A 118 -5.66 -1.96 7.11
C ASP A 118 -4.13 -1.88 6.96
N HIS A 119 -3.60 -0.74 6.60
CA HIS A 119 -2.15 -0.54 6.51
C HIS A 119 -1.47 -0.71 7.88
N ASP A 120 -2.14 -0.40 8.99
CA ASP A 120 -1.59 -0.59 10.34
C ASP A 120 -1.35 -2.06 10.67
N PHE A 121 -2.24 -2.95 10.23
CA PHE A 121 -2.00 -4.38 10.34
C PHE A 121 -0.68 -4.77 9.66
N PHE A 122 -0.43 -4.30 8.45
CA PHE A 122 0.81 -4.59 7.73
C PHE A 122 2.04 -3.90 8.31
N ASN A 123 1.87 -2.72 8.94
CA ASN A 123 2.91 -2.09 9.73
C ASN A 123 3.31 -2.95 10.93
N MET A 124 2.35 -3.54 11.64
CA MET A 124 2.62 -4.47 12.74
C MET A 124 3.35 -5.72 12.26
N LEU A 125 2.95 -6.29 11.12
CA LEU A 125 3.69 -7.41 10.53
C LEU A 125 5.12 -7.01 10.14
N THR A 126 5.30 -5.81 9.61
CA THR A 126 6.64 -5.26 9.27
C THR A 126 7.52 -5.13 10.52
N LEU A 127 6.96 -4.66 11.64
CA LEU A 127 7.67 -4.60 12.92
C LEU A 127 8.13 -5.99 13.37
N MET A 128 7.28 -7.02 13.23
CA MET A 128 7.64 -8.40 13.55
C MET A 128 8.78 -8.93 12.69
N LEU A 129 8.87 -8.53 11.41
CA LEU A 129 10.01 -8.86 10.54
C LEU A 129 11.30 -8.19 11.02
N ALA A 130 11.23 -6.90 11.37
CA ALA A 130 12.38 -6.14 11.86
C ALA A 130 12.89 -6.68 13.22
N GLU A 131 11.99 -7.21 14.05
CA GLU A 131 12.36 -7.92 15.28
C GLU A 131 13.03 -9.28 14.99
N ALA A 132 12.49 -10.03 14.03
CA ALA A 132 12.96 -11.36 13.71
C ALA A 132 14.38 -11.38 13.08
N ASP A 133 14.72 -10.36 12.28
CA ASP A 133 16.06 -10.24 11.68
C ASP A 133 17.03 -9.35 12.48
N GLY A 134 16.61 -8.87 13.65
CA GLY A 134 17.43 -8.01 14.50
C GLY A 134 17.63 -6.58 13.99
N SER A 135 16.87 -6.17 12.97
CA SER A 135 16.93 -4.80 12.41
C SER A 135 16.12 -3.76 13.19
N LYS A 136 15.45 -4.15 14.28
CA LYS A 136 14.79 -3.19 15.18
C LYS A 136 15.83 -2.22 15.74
N PRO A 137 15.58 -0.89 15.73
CA PRO A 137 16.48 0.08 16.32
C PRO A 137 16.79 -0.25 17.77
N LYS A 138 18.05 -0.16 18.13
CA LYS A 138 18.53 -0.37 19.51
C LYS A 138 18.75 0.99 20.16
N LYS A 139 18.66 1.02 21.48
CA LYS A 139 19.05 2.18 22.26
C LYS A 139 20.54 2.46 22.06
N GLU A 140 20.87 3.67 21.61
CA GLU A 140 22.22 4.14 21.35
C GLU A 140 22.65 5.23 22.33
N HIS A 141 21.71 6.10 22.73
CA HIS A 141 21.97 7.26 23.56
C HIS A 141 20.77 7.56 24.47
N ILE A 142 21.03 8.20 25.64
CA ILE A 142 20.01 8.79 26.51
C ILE A 142 20.25 10.31 26.50
N ASP A 143 19.20 11.10 26.27
CA ASP A 143 19.28 12.55 26.34
C ASP A 143 19.27 13.05 27.80
N GLU A 144 19.46 14.38 27.97
CA GLU A 144 19.46 15.04 29.29
C GLU A 144 18.11 14.93 30.02
N GLU A 145 17.02 14.69 29.28
CA GLU A 145 15.67 14.52 29.83
C GLU A 145 15.35 13.04 30.17
N GLY A 146 16.27 12.13 29.88
CA GLY A 146 16.13 10.70 30.18
C GLY A 146 15.40 9.91 29.10
N ASN A 147 15.18 10.46 27.90
CA ASN A 147 14.61 9.73 26.77
C ASN A 147 15.67 8.88 26.08
N ASP A 148 15.28 7.68 25.70
CA ASP A 148 16.11 6.77 24.92
C ASP A 148 16.04 7.10 23.42
N HIS A 149 17.21 7.18 22.79
CA HIS A 149 17.35 7.45 21.35
C HIS A 149 18.08 6.31 20.63
N GLY A 150 17.70 6.06 19.37
CA GLY A 150 18.43 5.12 18.52
C GLY A 150 17.87 5.02 17.11
N GLY A 151 18.74 4.72 16.16
CA GLY A 151 18.41 4.54 14.75
C GLY A 151 18.09 5.81 13.98
N THR A 152 18.02 5.69 12.66
CA THR A 152 17.71 6.78 11.72
C THR A 152 16.31 6.57 11.13
N MET A 153 15.47 7.61 11.20
CA MET A 153 14.15 7.64 10.58
C MET A 153 14.19 8.50 9.31
N LYS A 154 13.95 7.92 8.14
CA LYS A 154 13.81 8.62 6.87
C LYS A 154 12.35 8.80 6.55
N ILE A 155 11.89 10.02 6.28
CA ILE A 155 10.47 10.32 6.01
C ILE A 155 10.29 11.03 4.69
N ASP A 156 9.22 10.69 4.00
CA ASP A 156 8.75 11.36 2.79
C ASP A 156 7.30 10.98 2.49
N ALA A 157 6.67 11.69 1.54
CA ALA A 157 5.33 11.39 1.08
C ALA A 157 5.28 11.08 -0.41
N THR A 158 4.36 10.21 -0.78
CA THR A 158 4.11 9.89 -2.19
C THR A 158 2.62 9.69 -2.44
N CYS A 159 2.21 9.69 -3.72
CA CYS A 159 0.85 9.30 -4.11
C CYS A 159 0.89 7.90 -4.70
N CYS A 160 -0.05 7.05 -4.31
CA CYS A 160 -0.30 5.74 -4.88
C CYS A 160 -1.53 5.84 -5.79
N ASP A 161 -1.34 5.75 -7.12
CA ASP A 161 -2.42 5.96 -8.06
C ASP A 161 -3.43 4.81 -8.06
N ALA A 162 -4.72 5.18 -8.12
CA ALA A 162 -5.80 4.23 -8.32
C ALA A 162 -6.01 3.96 -9.82
N GLU A 163 -6.45 2.74 -10.15
CA GLU A 163 -6.83 2.37 -11.51
C GLU A 163 -8.13 3.09 -11.89
N VAL A 164 -8.00 4.29 -12.44
CA VAL A 164 -9.11 5.10 -12.94
C VAL A 164 -8.80 5.66 -14.33
N ARG A 165 -9.84 5.74 -15.16
CA ARG A 165 -9.73 6.49 -16.42
C ARG A 165 -9.47 7.95 -16.11
N TYR A 166 -8.57 8.60 -16.88
CA TYR A 166 -8.28 10.03 -16.71
C TYR A 166 -9.58 10.86 -16.68
N PRO A 167 -9.87 11.59 -15.58
CA PRO A 167 -11.18 12.18 -15.32
C PRO A 167 -11.35 13.53 -16.06
N THR A 168 -11.63 13.49 -17.37
CA THR A 168 -12.10 14.71 -18.05
C THR A 168 -13.56 14.96 -17.72
N ASP A 169 -13.98 16.22 -17.73
CA ASP A 169 -15.38 16.61 -17.45
C ASP A 169 -16.37 15.84 -18.32
N CYS A 170 -16.07 15.73 -19.64
CA CYS A 170 -16.91 15.00 -20.57
C CYS A 170 -16.97 13.51 -20.30
N ASN A 171 -15.87 12.91 -19.77
CA ASN A 171 -15.85 11.51 -19.35
C ASN A 171 -16.78 11.29 -18.15
N LEU A 172 -16.74 12.20 -17.15
CA LEU A 172 -17.58 12.11 -15.95
C LEU A 172 -19.05 12.26 -16.26
N LEU A 173 -19.40 13.21 -17.13
CA LEU A 173 -20.78 13.41 -17.57
C LEU A 173 -21.32 12.20 -18.36
N GLU A 174 -20.48 11.60 -19.21
CA GLU A 174 -20.80 10.36 -19.92
C GLU A 174 -21.02 9.18 -18.95
N ASP A 175 -20.15 9.04 -17.93
CA ASP A 175 -20.30 8.00 -16.89
C ASP A 175 -21.61 8.22 -16.10
N GLY A 176 -21.97 9.49 -15.80
CA GLY A 176 -23.23 9.82 -15.14
C GLY A 176 -24.46 9.43 -15.96
N SER A 177 -24.50 9.79 -17.25
CA SER A 177 -25.57 9.40 -18.17
C SER A 177 -25.71 7.89 -18.27
N ASN A 178 -24.58 7.16 -18.41
CA ASN A 178 -24.59 5.69 -18.44
C ASN A 178 -25.09 5.06 -17.13
N LEU A 179 -24.79 5.68 -15.97
CA LEU A 179 -25.31 5.19 -14.69
C LEU A 179 -26.82 5.35 -14.58
N ILE A 180 -27.36 6.51 -14.89
CA ILE A 180 -28.82 6.77 -14.85
C ILE A 180 -29.55 5.79 -15.75
N ASP A 181 -29.07 5.60 -16.99
CA ASP A 181 -29.64 4.65 -17.93
C ASP A 181 -29.61 3.20 -17.40
N ARG A 182 -28.52 2.79 -16.77
CA ARG A 182 -28.38 1.47 -16.13
C ARG A 182 -29.35 1.29 -14.96
N LEU A 183 -29.52 2.31 -14.12
CA LEU A 183 -30.43 2.24 -12.99
C LEU A 183 -31.90 2.16 -13.46
N LEU A 184 -32.27 2.91 -14.50
CA LEU A 184 -33.59 2.77 -15.14
C LEU A 184 -33.81 1.36 -15.67
N ASN A 185 -32.82 0.78 -16.38
CA ASN A 185 -32.92 -0.60 -16.88
C ASN A 185 -33.14 -1.60 -15.73
N LYS A 186 -32.40 -1.48 -14.62
CA LYS A 186 -32.58 -2.34 -13.45
C LYS A 186 -33.97 -2.22 -12.84
N PHE A 187 -34.47 -0.99 -12.71
CA PHE A 187 -35.77 -0.70 -12.17
C PHE A 187 -36.89 -1.30 -13.06
N CYS A 188 -36.83 -1.01 -14.36
CA CYS A 188 -37.83 -1.48 -15.32
C CYS A 188 -37.86 -3.01 -15.42
N ALA A 189 -36.68 -3.68 -15.41
CA ALA A 189 -36.61 -5.15 -15.40
C ALA A 189 -37.21 -5.75 -14.12
N ARG A 190 -36.99 -5.14 -12.96
CA ARG A 190 -37.53 -5.61 -11.67
C ARG A 190 -39.05 -5.51 -11.61
N TYR A 191 -39.65 -4.41 -12.11
CA TYR A 191 -41.07 -4.14 -12.04
C TYR A 191 -41.81 -4.53 -13.31
N LYS A 192 -41.12 -5.06 -14.33
CA LYS A 192 -41.67 -5.44 -15.63
C LYS A 192 -42.43 -4.32 -16.33
N ILE A 193 -41.91 -3.11 -16.28
CA ILE A 193 -42.48 -1.89 -16.88
C ILE A 193 -41.59 -1.40 -18.02
N MET A 194 -42.22 -0.74 -18.99
CA MET A 194 -41.51 -0.19 -20.14
C MET A 194 -40.61 1.00 -19.71
N LYS A 195 -39.38 0.99 -20.21
CA LYS A 195 -38.39 2.04 -19.90
C LYS A 195 -38.79 3.36 -20.58
N PRO A 196 -38.73 4.51 -19.85
CA PRO A 196 -38.94 5.82 -20.45
C PRO A 196 -37.77 6.17 -21.38
N ARG A 197 -38.04 7.03 -22.34
CA ARG A 197 -37.02 7.57 -23.23
C ARG A 197 -36.04 8.44 -22.45
N THR A 198 -34.75 8.27 -22.71
CA THR A 198 -33.66 9.08 -22.14
C THR A 198 -32.87 9.79 -23.23
N HIS A 199 -32.10 10.83 -22.86
CA HIS A 199 -31.24 11.59 -23.77
C HIS A 199 -29.81 10.97 -23.91
N ARG A 200 -29.64 9.74 -23.41
CA ARG A 200 -28.35 9.05 -23.46
C ARG A 200 -27.73 8.98 -24.84
N VAL A 201 -28.51 8.74 -25.88
CA VAL A 201 -28.02 8.62 -27.26
C VAL A 201 -27.42 9.95 -27.72
N GLU A 202 -28.09 11.08 -27.47
CA GLU A 202 -27.62 12.42 -27.82
C GLU A 202 -26.33 12.76 -27.07
N SER A 203 -26.31 12.57 -25.75
CA SER A 203 -25.11 12.73 -24.91
C SER A 203 -23.94 11.94 -25.45
N ARG A 204 -24.17 10.66 -25.76
CA ARG A 204 -23.15 9.72 -26.33
C ARG A 204 -22.65 10.17 -27.69
N GLN A 205 -23.52 10.63 -28.57
CA GLN A 205 -23.12 11.13 -29.89
C GLN A 205 -22.22 12.37 -29.78
N ALA A 206 -22.59 13.34 -28.93
CA ALA A 206 -21.76 14.52 -28.66
C ALA A 206 -20.38 14.13 -28.13
N PHE A 207 -20.33 13.16 -27.20
CA PHE A 207 -19.07 12.64 -26.65
C PHE A 207 -18.22 11.96 -27.73
N ILE A 208 -18.80 11.10 -28.59
CA ILE A 208 -18.08 10.43 -29.67
C ILE A 208 -17.53 11.43 -30.67
N GLN A 209 -18.29 12.47 -31.04
CA GLN A 209 -17.82 13.53 -31.94
C GLN A 209 -16.59 14.25 -31.39
N LEU A 210 -16.57 14.53 -30.06
CA LEU A 210 -15.41 15.12 -29.39
C LEU A 210 -14.21 14.15 -29.40
N THR A 211 -14.42 12.87 -29.08
CA THR A 211 -13.32 11.89 -28.97
C THR A 211 -12.67 11.57 -30.30
N LYS A 212 -13.41 11.59 -31.42
CA LYS A 212 -12.88 11.40 -32.76
C LYS A 212 -11.93 12.51 -33.23
N LYS A 213 -11.97 13.71 -32.64
CA LYS A 213 -11.11 14.82 -33.03
C LYS A 213 -9.71 14.67 -32.42
N LYS A 214 -8.68 14.73 -33.27
CA LYS A 214 -7.26 14.68 -32.86
C LYS A 214 -6.89 15.91 -31.98
N ARG A 215 -7.35 17.10 -32.40
CA ARG A 215 -7.21 18.35 -31.62
C ARG A 215 -8.55 18.78 -31.06
N LYS A 216 -8.63 18.91 -29.71
CA LYS A 216 -9.83 19.25 -28.98
C LYS A 216 -9.76 20.72 -28.56
N GLY A 217 -10.24 21.63 -29.40
CA GLY A 217 -10.30 23.06 -29.08
C GLY A 217 -11.32 23.33 -27.94
N LYS A 218 -11.09 24.41 -27.16
CA LYS A 218 -11.94 24.81 -26.03
C LYS A 218 -13.41 24.91 -26.44
N LYS A 219 -13.72 25.60 -27.57
CA LYS A 219 -15.11 25.77 -28.07
C LYS A 219 -15.85 24.43 -28.25
N LEU A 220 -15.16 23.41 -28.81
CA LEU A 220 -15.77 22.10 -29.03
C LEU A 220 -16.00 21.35 -27.70
N VAL A 221 -15.05 21.43 -26.78
CA VAL A 221 -15.19 20.86 -25.44
C VAL A 221 -16.36 21.48 -24.69
N ASP A 222 -16.44 22.82 -24.68
CA ASP A 222 -17.51 23.56 -23.99
C ASP A 222 -18.89 23.26 -24.60
N LYS A 223 -18.98 23.19 -25.95
CA LYS A 223 -20.22 22.77 -26.64
C LYS A 223 -20.65 21.36 -26.22
N THR A 224 -19.70 20.41 -26.18
CA THR A 224 -19.99 19.02 -25.78
C THR A 224 -20.46 18.97 -24.32
N LYS A 225 -19.77 19.68 -23.42
CA LYS A 225 -20.14 19.76 -21.99
C LYS A 225 -21.55 20.30 -21.84
N LEU A 226 -21.89 21.37 -22.54
CA LEU A 226 -23.25 21.97 -22.47
C LEU A 226 -24.32 20.96 -22.88
N VAL A 227 -24.12 20.23 -23.99
CA VAL A 227 -25.06 19.18 -24.42
C VAL A 227 -25.18 18.09 -23.35
N GLN A 228 -24.05 17.57 -22.85
CA GLN A 228 -24.06 16.51 -21.84
C GLN A 228 -24.71 16.95 -20.52
N ILE A 229 -24.49 18.18 -20.05
CA ILE A 229 -25.14 18.75 -18.83
C ILE A 229 -26.64 18.81 -19.03
N ARG A 230 -27.13 19.33 -20.19
CA ARG A 230 -28.56 19.40 -20.50
C ARG A 230 -29.21 18.04 -20.59
N CYS A 231 -28.57 17.11 -21.29
CA CYS A 231 -29.07 15.72 -21.39
C CYS A 231 -29.16 15.06 -20.01
N LEU A 232 -28.11 15.18 -19.20
CA LEU A 232 -28.09 14.57 -17.87
C LEU A 232 -29.12 15.21 -16.92
N GLN A 233 -29.36 16.52 -17.03
CA GLN A 233 -30.42 17.20 -16.28
C GLN A 233 -31.80 16.62 -16.65
N ALA A 234 -32.12 16.53 -17.93
CA ALA A 234 -33.36 15.95 -18.41
C ALA A 234 -33.53 14.47 -18.02
N ASP A 235 -32.42 13.70 -18.06
CA ASP A 235 -32.40 12.32 -17.64
C ASP A 235 -32.63 12.16 -16.14
N PHE A 236 -32.13 13.06 -15.27
CA PHE A 236 -32.44 13.09 -13.85
C PHE A 236 -33.94 13.39 -13.61
N GLN A 237 -34.49 14.36 -14.30
CA GLN A 237 -35.92 14.69 -14.18
C GLN A 237 -36.76 13.46 -14.56
N THR A 238 -36.48 12.87 -15.73
CA THR A 238 -37.14 11.64 -16.20
C THR A 238 -37.00 10.49 -15.19
N PHE A 239 -35.82 10.34 -14.61
CA PHE A 239 -35.52 9.27 -13.64
C PHE A 239 -36.38 9.46 -12.38
N PHE A 240 -36.36 10.62 -11.75
CA PHE A 240 -37.07 10.85 -10.50
C PHE A 240 -38.58 10.86 -10.70
N ASP A 241 -39.08 11.49 -11.76
CA ASP A 241 -40.52 11.50 -12.07
C ASP A 241 -41.05 10.07 -12.36
N PHE A 242 -40.30 9.30 -13.11
CA PHE A 242 -40.68 7.94 -13.42
C PHE A 242 -40.64 7.01 -12.19
N LEU A 243 -39.61 7.11 -11.35
CA LEU A 243 -39.55 6.34 -10.11
C LEU A 243 -40.65 6.79 -9.11
N GLY A 244 -40.91 8.06 -8.99
CA GLY A 244 -41.96 8.61 -8.12
C GLY A 244 -43.36 8.12 -8.46
N LYS A 245 -43.61 7.83 -9.73
CA LYS A 245 -44.89 7.23 -10.19
C LYS A 245 -45.02 5.73 -9.87
N HIS A 246 -43.91 5.01 -9.72
CA HIS A 246 -43.94 3.56 -9.64
C HIS A 246 -43.38 3.01 -8.31
N ALA A 247 -42.84 3.81 -7.43
CA ALA A 247 -42.26 3.38 -6.17
C ALA A 247 -42.52 4.37 -5.03
N SER A 248 -43.02 3.85 -3.90
CA SER A 248 -43.20 4.62 -2.67
C SER A 248 -41.88 4.88 -1.90
N ASN A 249 -40.89 4.03 -2.10
CA ASN A 249 -39.55 4.15 -1.48
C ASN A 249 -38.45 3.89 -2.49
N LEU A 250 -37.80 4.96 -2.96
CA LEU A 250 -36.73 4.91 -3.94
C LEU A 250 -35.51 4.13 -3.48
N LEU A 251 -35.15 4.24 -2.19
CA LEU A 251 -33.96 3.57 -1.65
C LEU A 251 -34.12 2.06 -1.57
N ALA A 252 -35.36 1.55 -1.40
CA ALA A 252 -35.64 0.13 -1.39
C ALA A 252 -35.54 -0.54 -2.78
N CYS A 253 -35.55 0.26 -3.85
CA CYS A 253 -35.47 -0.23 -5.22
C CYS A 253 -34.07 -0.60 -5.67
N PHE A 254 -33.04 -0.06 -5.00
CA PHE A 254 -31.64 -0.17 -5.41
C PHE A 254 -30.75 -0.76 -4.29
N SER A 255 -29.63 -1.33 -4.68
CA SER A 255 -28.61 -1.76 -3.72
C SER A 255 -27.93 -0.54 -3.09
N ARG A 256 -27.35 -0.69 -1.87
CA ARG A 256 -26.53 0.36 -1.23
C ARG A 256 -25.46 0.91 -2.16
N ARG A 257 -24.86 0.06 -2.99
CA ARG A 257 -23.86 0.45 -3.98
C ARG A 257 -24.46 1.33 -5.08
N ASP A 258 -25.60 0.97 -5.61
CA ASP A 258 -26.28 1.77 -6.64
C ASP A 258 -26.69 3.15 -6.07
N CYS A 259 -27.19 3.20 -4.83
CA CYS A 259 -27.51 4.46 -4.15
C CYS A 259 -26.26 5.33 -3.94
N LYS A 260 -25.13 4.76 -3.49
CA LYS A 260 -23.85 5.48 -3.35
C LYS A 260 -23.40 6.10 -4.68
N TRP A 261 -23.51 5.35 -5.77
CA TRP A 261 -23.14 5.85 -7.09
C TRP A 261 -24.11 6.90 -7.64
N LEU A 262 -25.41 6.75 -7.37
CA LEU A 262 -26.40 7.77 -7.71
C LEU A 262 -26.10 9.09 -7.00
N MET A 263 -25.89 9.06 -5.69
CA MET A 263 -25.53 10.27 -4.91
C MET A 263 -24.23 10.91 -5.41
N ALA A 264 -23.20 10.10 -5.73
CA ALA A 264 -21.96 10.60 -6.32
C ALA A 264 -22.20 11.25 -7.70
N THR A 265 -23.12 10.69 -8.50
CA THR A 265 -23.48 11.25 -9.81
C THR A 265 -24.23 12.57 -9.70
N ILE A 266 -25.13 12.71 -8.74
CA ILE A 266 -25.84 13.96 -8.47
C ILE A 266 -24.82 15.05 -8.07
N LYS A 267 -23.97 14.76 -7.08
CA LYS A 267 -22.92 15.70 -6.63
C LYS A 267 -21.96 16.06 -7.79
N MET A 268 -21.55 15.09 -8.59
CA MET A 268 -20.71 15.31 -9.77
C MET A 268 -21.41 16.24 -10.77
N TYR A 269 -22.69 16.00 -11.06
CA TYR A 269 -23.46 16.84 -11.98
C TYR A 269 -23.53 18.28 -11.48
N GLU A 270 -23.88 18.51 -10.22
CA GLU A 270 -23.92 19.83 -9.61
C GLU A 270 -22.58 20.56 -9.71
N GLN A 271 -21.48 19.87 -9.42
CA GLN A 271 -20.13 20.41 -9.57
C GLN A 271 -19.80 20.77 -11.02
N GLN A 272 -20.13 19.90 -11.99
CA GLN A 272 -19.87 20.15 -13.40
C GLN A 272 -20.71 21.30 -13.94
N LYS A 273 -21.98 21.40 -13.53
CA LYS A 273 -22.87 22.51 -13.87
C LYS A 273 -22.33 23.83 -13.34
N MET A 274 -22.03 23.91 -12.05
CA MET A 274 -21.48 25.11 -11.38
C MET A 274 -20.14 25.52 -12.03
N MET A 275 -19.21 24.58 -12.27
CA MET A 275 -17.92 24.89 -12.89
C MET A 275 -18.12 25.41 -14.33
N PHE A 276 -19.10 24.90 -15.07
CA PHE A 276 -19.40 25.36 -16.42
C PHE A 276 -19.99 26.78 -16.42
N GLU A 277 -20.98 27.04 -15.57
CA GLU A 277 -21.69 28.35 -15.44
C GLU A 277 -20.73 29.44 -14.96
N GLN A 278 -19.86 29.15 -14.00
CA GLN A 278 -18.89 30.10 -13.45
C GLN A 278 -17.58 30.16 -14.24
N ASN A 279 -17.42 29.36 -15.31
CA ASN A 279 -16.20 29.24 -16.09
C ASN A 279 -14.94 28.95 -15.25
N VAL A 280 -15.09 28.18 -14.14
CA VAL A 280 -13.99 27.74 -13.29
C VAL A 280 -13.57 26.30 -13.60
N ARG A 281 -12.31 25.95 -13.31
CA ARG A 281 -11.73 24.63 -13.65
C ARG A 281 -11.64 23.67 -12.47
N SER A 282 -11.90 24.14 -11.27
CA SER A 282 -11.79 23.34 -10.04
C SER A 282 -12.87 23.76 -9.04
N CYS A 283 -13.23 22.86 -8.16
CA CYS A 283 -14.12 23.09 -7.02
C CYS A 283 -13.65 22.25 -5.83
N ALA A 284 -14.11 22.59 -4.64
CA ALA A 284 -13.87 21.80 -3.44
C ALA A 284 -14.47 20.40 -3.58
N ASP A 285 -13.86 19.41 -2.97
CA ASP A 285 -14.30 18.01 -2.95
C ASP A 285 -14.67 17.44 -4.32
N ARG A 286 -13.96 17.86 -5.36
CA ARG A 286 -14.27 17.49 -6.74
C ARG A 286 -14.34 15.98 -6.92
N ILE A 287 -15.50 15.49 -7.40
CA ILE A 287 -15.68 14.09 -7.80
C ILE A 287 -14.94 13.86 -9.11
N ILE A 288 -14.03 12.90 -9.11
CA ILE A 288 -13.23 12.46 -10.27
C ILE A 288 -13.60 11.07 -10.77
N SER A 289 -14.37 10.33 -9.98
CA SER A 289 -14.94 9.04 -10.37
C SER A 289 -16.25 8.82 -9.59
N ILE A 290 -17.34 8.56 -10.30
CA ILE A 290 -18.63 8.22 -9.67
C ILE A 290 -18.60 6.83 -9.02
N TYR A 291 -17.73 5.96 -9.50
CA TYR A 291 -17.56 4.59 -8.98
C TYR A 291 -16.62 4.52 -7.79
N GLN A 292 -15.72 5.48 -7.67
CA GLN A 292 -14.76 5.64 -6.56
C GLN A 292 -14.83 7.09 -6.04
N PRO A 293 -15.94 7.50 -5.38
CA PRO A 293 -16.21 8.89 -5.03
C PRO A 293 -15.31 9.44 -3.91
N HIS A 294 -14.49 8.61 -3.26
CA HIS A 294 -13.48 9.01 -2.29
C HIS A 294 -12.22 9.59 -2.93
N LEU A 295 -11.96 9.28 -4.22
CA LEU A 295 -10.76 9.78 -4.89
C LEU A 295 -10.82 11.28 -5.13
N ARG A 296 -9.67 11.93 -4.95
CA ARG A 296 -9.46 13.37 -5.21
C ARG A 296 -8.27 13.61 -6.12
N PRO A 297 -8.25 14.74 -6.84
CA PRO A 297 -7.07 15.16 -7.58
C PRO A 297 -5.99 15.63 -6.61
N ILE A 298 -4.80 15.04 -6.68
CA ILE A 298 -3.63 15.40 -5.88
C ILE A 298 -2.64 16.12 -6.78
N VAL A 299 -2.45 17.42 -6.55
CA VAL A 299 -1.52 18.25 -7.32
C VAL A 299 -0.11 18.08 -6.76
N ARG A 300 0.83 17.65 -7.57
CA ARG A 300 2.23 17.40 -7.15
C ARG A 300 3.29 18.26 -7.85
N GLY A 301 2.91 19.09 -8.79
CA GLY A 301 3.85 19.98 -9.49
C GLY A 301 4.95 19.30 -10.30
N LYS A 302 4.88 17.97 -10.53
CA LYS A 302 5.88 17.24 -11.31
C LYS A 302 5.74 17.54 -12.81
N ALA A 303 6.87 17.60 -13.53
CA ALA A 303 6.89 17.92 -14.95
C ALA A 303 6.08 16.94 -15.84
N LYS A 304 6.08 15.63 -15.50
CA LYS A 304 5.39 14.59 -16.28
C LYS A 304 3.92 14.39 -15.91
N ALA A 305 3.55 14.55 -14.63
CA ALA A 305 2.18 14.40 -14.17
C ALA A 305 1.88 15.49 -13.12
N LYS A 306 1.16 16.51 -13.56
CA LYS A 306 0.77 17.63 -12.67
C LYS A 306 -0.24 17.23 -11.61
N VAL A 307 -1.07 16.23 -11.89
CA VAL A 307 -2.15 15.73 -11.02
C VAL A 307 -2.10 14.21 -11.02
N GLU A 308 -2.12 13.62 -9.84
CA GLU A 308 -2.22 12.17 -9.58
C GLU A 308 -3.60 11.89 -8.95
N PHE A 309 -4.13 10.66 -9.13
CA PHE A 309 -5.48 10.28 -8.69
C PHE A 309 -5.41 9.02 -7.85
N GLY A 310 -5.29 9.16 -6.55
CA GLY A 310 -5.12 8.01 -5.66
C GLY A 310 -5.02 8.42 -4.20
N ALA A 311 -4.33 7.61 -3.40
CA ALA A 311 -4.07 7.92 -2.01
C ALA A 311 -2.72 8.64 -1.85
N LYS A 312 -2.70 9.73 -1.10
CA LYS A 312 -1.46 10.32 -0.61
C LYS A 312 -1.05 9.61 0.67
N ILE A 313 0.18 9.10 0.68
CA ILE A 313 0.75 8.43 1.85
C ILE A 313 1.95 9.19 2.37
N GLY A 314 2.06 9.32 3.69
CA GLY A 314 3.29 9.63 4.41
C GLY A 314 3.89 8.32 4.90
N ALA A 315 5.18 8.11 4.68
CA ALA A 315 5.84 6.88 5.07
C ALA A 315 7.19 7.16 5.73
N SER A 316 7.60 6.25 6.61
CA SER A 316 8.93 6.23 7.20
C SER A 316 9.70 4.98 6.81
N ILE A 317 11.02 5.11 6.68
CA ILE A 317 11.95 3.98 6.53
C ILE A 317 12.87 3.94 7.74
N VAL A 318 12.94 2.78 8.35
CA VAL A 318 13.82 2.48 9.48
C VAL A 318 14.56 1.19 9.18
N ASN A 319 15.89 1.24 9.10
CA ASN A 319 16.75 0.10 8.76
C ASN A 319 16.27 -0.67 7.53
N GLY A 320 15.82 0.05 6.48
CA GLY A 320 15.34 -0.49 5.21
C GLY A 320 13.90 -1.03 5.23
N TYR A 321 13.22 -1.08 6.38
CA TYR A 321 11.80 -1.40 6.49
C TYR A 321 10.95 -0.15 6.34
N THR A 322 9.90 -0.26 5.54
CA THR A 322 8.99 0.85 5.23
C THR A 322 7.69 0.70 6.00
N TYR A 323 7.28 1.76 6.66
CA TYR A 323 6.01 1.87 7.38
C TYR A 323 5.15 2.93 6.71
N VAL A 324 3.87 2.65 6.49
CA VAL A 324 2.88 3.61 6.01
C VAL A 324 2.31 4.31 7.23
N ASP A 325 2.74 5.54 7.51
CA ASP A 325 2.39 6.25 8.73
C ASP A 325 1.09 7.02 8.62
N ARG A 326 0.78 7.48 7.41
CA ARG A 326 -0.47 8.17 7.10
C ARG A 326 -0.95 7.78 5.71
N LEU A 327 -2.26 7.58 5.57
CA LEU A 327 -2.94 7.39 4.31
C LEU A 327 -4.11 8.36 4.23
N SER A 328 -4.20 9.14 3.16
CA SER A 328 -5.29 10.09 2.92
C SER A 328 -5.69 10.08 1.44
N TRP A 329 -6.99 10.14 1.19
CA TRP A 329 -7.54 10.32 -0.14
C TRP A 329 -7.59 11.79 -0.55
N ASP A 330 -7.47 12.71 0.42
CA ASP A 330 -7.41 14.15 0.21
C ASP A 330 -5.95 14.63 0.16
N ALA A 331 -5.71 15.69 -0.61
CA ALA A 331 -4.43 16.36 -0.59
C ALA A 331 -4.22 17.05 0.77
N TYR A 332 -3.05 16.88 1.37
CA TYR A 332 -2.66 17.51 2.61
C TYR A 332 -1.22 18.04 2.54
N ASN A 333 -0.86 18.93 3.45
CA ASN A 333 0.52 19.41 3.57
C ASN A 333 1.37 18.37 4.33
N GLU A 334 2.40 17.85 3.69
CA GLU A 334 3.32 16.83 4.23
C GLU A 334 4.03 17.31 5.51
N SER A 335 4.27 18.62 5.63
CA SER A 335 4.95 19.16 6.81
C SER A 335 4.19 18.93 8.12
N SER A 336 2.87 18.70 8.06
CA SER A 336 2.06 18.39 9.25
C SER A 336 2.30 16.98 9.80
N ASP A 337 2.97 16.10 9.06
CA ASP A 337 3.11 14.69 9.43
C ASP A 337 4.30 14.42 10.35
N LEU A 338 5.32 15.28 10.36
CA LEU A 338 6.59 15.03 11.04
C LEU A 338 6.41 14.67 12.52
N VAL A 339 5.66 15.46 13.27
CA VAL A 339 5.43 15.22 14.70
C VAL A 339 4.74 13.87 14.91
N THR A 340 3.67 13.61 14.14
CA THR A 340 2.94 12.33 14.20
C THR A 340 3.83 11.14 13.84
N GLN A 341 4.69 11.27 12.83
CA GLN A 341 5.62 10.22 12.42
C GLN A 341 6.67 9.92 13.49
N MET A 342 7.19 10.95 14.17
CA MET A 342 8.11 10.76 15.30
C MET A 342 7.43 10.07 16.48
N GLU A 343 6.19 10.43 16.80
CA GLU A 343 5.41 9.73 17.84
C GLU A 343 5.10 8.28 17.45
N LEU A 344 4.77 8.01 16.19
CA LEU A 344 4.59 6.65 15.69
C LEU A 344 5.90 5.83 15.77
N TYR A 345 7.05 6.46 15.54
CA TYR A 345 8.35 5.83 15.75
C TYR A 345 8.53 5.42 17.22
N ARG A 346 8.27 6.37 18.15
CA ARG A 346 8.35 6.12 19.59
C ARG A 346 7.40 5.01 20.02
N MET A 347 6.16 5.01 19.53
CA MET A 347 5.18 3.96 19.84
C MET A 347 5.61 2.57 19.34
N ARG A 348 6.22 2.49 18.15
CA ARG A 348 6.67 1.23 17.54
C ARG A 348 7.90 0.65 18.20
N PHE A 349 8.87 1.48 18.54
CA PHE A 349 10.19 1.04 18.96
C PHE A 349 10.47 1.27 20.44
N GLY A 350 9.66 2.06 21.13
CA GLY A 350 9.84 2.41 22.53
C GLY A 350 10.92 3.44 22.81
N ILE A 351 11.51 4.03 21.74
CA ILE A 351 12.60 5.00 21.78
C ILE A 351 12.35 6.12 20.76
N LEU A 352 12.98 7.27 20.88
CA LEU A 352 13.00 8.31 19.86
C LEU A 352 14.07 8.00 18.80
N PRO A 353 13.92 8.49 17.56
CA PRO A 353 15.01 8.36 16.58
C PRO A 353 16.23 9.17 17.00
N GLN A 354 17.44 8.66 16.76
CA GLN A 354 18.68 9.42 16.92
C GLN A 354 18.78 10.51 15.85
N GLU A 355 18.32 10.20 14.64
CA GLU A 355 18.38 11.10 13.49
C GLU A 355 17.10 11.05 12.68
N VAL A 356 16.59 12.19 12.21
CA VAL A 356 15.50 12.32 11.24
C VAL A 356 16.02 12.89 9.94
N GLN A 357 15.79 12.17 8.84
CA GLN A 357 16.11 12.60 7.49
C GLN A 357 14.82 12.88 6.72
N ALA A 358 14.56 14.14 6.41
CA ALA A 358 13.33 14.61 5.79
C ALA A 358 13.62 15.57 4.64
N ASP A 359 12.65 15.75 3.73
CA ASP A 359 12.75 16.80 2.71
C ASP A 359 12.59 18.20 3.34
N LYS A 360 13.09 19.19 2.64
CA LYS A 360 13.01 20.61 3.05
C LYS A 360 11.58 21.06 3.40
N LEU A 361 10.56 20.50 2.73
CA LEU A 361 9.15 20.80 2.99
C LEU A 361 8.71 20.42 4.42
N TYR A 362 9.28 19.37 5.01
CA TYR A 362 8.98 18.97 6.38
C TYR A 362 9.61 19.88 7.44
N LEU A 363 10.65 20.60 7.08
CA LEU A 363 11.53 21.31 8.03
C LEU A 363 11.18 22.80 8.17
N GLY A 364 9.90 23.07 8.34
CA GLY A 364 9.40 24.38 8.73
C GLY A 364 9.85 24.78 10.15
N LYS A 365 9.64 26.04 10.52
CA LYS A 365 10.13 26.62 11.80
C LYS A 365 9.64 25.82 13.01
N GLU A 366 8.36 25.43 13.04
CA GLU A 366 7.77 24.71 14.18
C GLU A 366 8.31 23.28 14.29
N ASN A 367 8.42 22.57 13.16
CA ASN A 367 8.98 21.23 13.13
C ASN A 367 10.46 21.20 13.57
N ARG A 368 11.25 22.21 13.19
CA ARG A 368 12.64 22.34 13.67
C ARG A 368 12.71 22.58 15.16
N LYS A 369 11.80 23.39 15.73
CA LYS A 369 11.71 23.56 17.19
C LYS A 369 11.38 22.24 17.87
N TYR A 370 10.42 21.48 17.34
CA TYR A 370 10.04 20.20 17.89
C TYR A 370 11.19 19.17 17.85
N ILE A 371 11.86 19.02 16.70
CA ILE A 371 13.04 18.15 16.55
C ILE A 371 14.11 18.53 17.59
N LYS A 372 14.39 19.83 17.76
CA LYS A 372 15.37 20.31 18.73
C LYS A 372 14.92 20.05 20.17
N ALA A 373 13.65 20.25 20.48
CA ALA A 373 13.10 19.97 21.81
C ALA A 373 13.12 18.47 22.16
N CYS A 374 13.07 17.59 21.14
CA CYS A 374 13.23 16.15 21.32
C CYS A 374 14.67 15.67 21.28
N HIS A 375 15.67 16.55 21.25
CA HIS A 375 17.11 16.22 21.15
C HIS A 375 17.47 15.30 19.98
N VAL A 376 16.73 15.38 18.86
CA VAL A 376 16.92 14.55 17.67
C VAL A 376 17.79 15.27 16.65
N ASN A 377 18.75 14.55 16.05
CA ASN A 377 19.61 15.11 15.01
C ASN A 377 18.87 15.28 13.68
N CYS A 378 19.11 16.40 13.01
CA CYS A 378 18.57 16.67 11.68
C CYS A 378 19.56 17.49 10.87
N TYR A 379 20.34 16.83 10.02
CA TYR A 379 21.41 17.43 9.23
C TYR A 379 20.88 18.01 7.92
N ASN A 380 20.25 19.19 8.00
CA ASN A 380 19.70 19.90 6.84
C ASN A 380 20.16 21.37 6.81
N ARG A 381 20.06 21.99 5.63
CA ARG A 381 20.39 23.40 5.49
C ARG A 381 19.52 24.26 6.41
N PRO A 382 20.08 25.28 7.08
CA PRO A 382 19.31 26.24 7.88
C PRO A 382 18.27 26.98 7.04
N LEU A 383 17.26 27.57 7.68
CA LEU A 383 16.29 28.45 7.04
C LEU A 383 16.95 29.81 6.76
N GLY A 384 16.67 30.40 5.60
CA GLY A 384 17.16 31.69 5.20
C GLY A 384 18.38 31.66 4.27
N ARG A 385 19.08 32.79 4.15
CA ARG A 385 20.28 32.92 3.33
C ARG A 385 21.46 32.22 4.02
N PRO A 386 22.20 31.34 3.31
CA PRO A 386 23.38 30.72 3.91
C PRO A 386 24.43 31.78 4.32
N PRO A 387 25.17 31.60 5.44
CA PRO A 387 26.27 32.46 5.81
C PRO A 387 27.34 32.48 4.72
N LYS A 388 28.08 33.61 4.62
CA LYS A 388 29.12 33.82 3.58
C LYS A 388 30.36 32.94 3.78
N GLU A 389 30.66 32.57 5.02
CA GLU A 389 31.76 31.67 5.38
C GLU A 389 31.16 30.50 6.17
N GLU A 390 31.19 29.33 5.62
CA GLU A 390 30.67 28.12 6.24
C GLU A 390 31.84 27.25 6.70
N ASN A 391 32.30 27.46 7.93
CA ASN A 391 32.91 26.36 8.70
C ASN A 391 31.79 25.43 9.12
N ASP A 392 31.33 24.61 8.16
CA ASP A 392 30.23 23.69 8.40
C ASP A 392 30.77 22.43 9.07
N LEU A 393 30.78 22.45 10.42
CA LEU A 393 31.18 21.30 11.25
C LEU A 393 30.43 20.01 10.91
N HIS A 394 29.29 20.11 10.21
CA HIS A 394 28.42 18.97 9.82
C HIS A 394 28.30 18.81 8.30
N ALA A 395 29.26 19.28 7.50
CA ALA A 395 29.19 19.18 6.04
C ALA A 395 29.11 17.72 5.55
N ASP A 396 29.90 16.84 6.14
CA ASP A 396 29.91 15.42 5.82
C ASP A 396 28.61 14.71 6.26
N ASP A 397 28.10 15.05 7.45
CA ASP A 397 26.80 14.53 7.94
C ASP A 397 25.66 14.97 7.04
N LYS A 398 25.63 16.21 6.58
CA LYS A 398 24.64 16.71 5.61
C LYS A 398 24.72 15.96 4.29
N LYS A 399 25.92 15.75 3.76
CA LYS A 399 26.14 15.02 2.52
C LYS A 399 25.70 13.56 2.65
N ARG A 400 26.03 12.91 3.76
CA ARG A 400 25.60 11.55 4.10
C ARG A 400 24.08 11.48 4.20
N ALA A 401 23.43 12.34 5.00
CA ALA A 401 21.97 12.34 5.20
C ALA A 401 21.20 12.58 3.89
N ILE A 402 21.68 13.45 2.99
CA ILE A 402 21.09 13.66 1.66
C ILE A 402 21.23 12.41 0.80
N GLY A 403 22.41 11.75 0.82
CA GLY A 403 22.65 10.53 0.06
C GLY A 403 21.77 9.37 0.56
N GLU A 404 21.68 9.18 1.87
CA GLU A 404 20.87 8.14 2.48
C GLU A 404 19.36 8.36 2.29
N ARG A 405 18.89 9.61 2.22
CA ARG A 405 17.49 9.94 1.95
C ARG A 405 17.00 9.42 0.59
N ASN A 406 17.90 9.27 -0.39
CA ASN A 406 17.55 8.70 -1.70
C ASN A 406 16.97 7.27 -1.59
N GLU A 407 17.22 6.57 -0.48
CA GLU A 407 16.64 5.25 -0.22
C GLU A 407 15.11 5.30 -0.20
N ILE A 408 14.48 6.36 0.35
CA ILE A 408 13.02 6.44 0.40
C ILE A 408 12.42 6.66 -0.99
N GLU A 409 13.07 7.48 -1.83
CA GLU A 409 12.64 7.69 -3.21
C GLU A 409 12.78 6.39 -4.04
N ALA A 410 13.88 5.66 -3.89
CA ALA A 410 14.10 4.35 -4.52
C ALA A 410 13.08 3.32 -4.04
N THR A 411 12.74 3.35 -2.75
CA THR A 411 11.71 2.50 -2.14
C THR A 411 10.34 2.78 -2.74
N PHE A 412 9.94 4.04 -2.84
CA PHE A 412 8.68 4.41 -3.50
C PHE A 412 8.64 3.98 -4.96
N GLY A 413 9.73 4.22 -5.69
CA GLY A 413 9.86 3.78 -7.08
C GLY A 413 9.70 2.26 -7.23
N THR A 414 10.32 1.49 -6.35
CA THR A 414 10.20 0.03 -6.33
C THR A 414 8.80 -0.43 -5.94
N SER A 415 8.23 0.12 -4.86
CA SER A 415 6.88 -0.24 -4.39
C SER A 415 5.82 0.03 -5.47
N LYS A 416 5.95 1.14 -6.19
CA LYS A 416 5.03 1.52 -7.27
C LYS A 416 5.15 0.61 -8.50
N ARG A 417 6.37 0.32 -8.95
CA ARG A 417 6.61 -0.39 -10.22
C ARG A 417 6.61 -1.89 -10.06
N VAL A 418 7.20 -2.40 -8.98
CA VAL A 418 7.39 -3.84 -8.77
C VAL A 418 6.23 -4.46 -8.00
N TYR A 419 5.71 -3.76 -6.97
CA TYR A 419 4.67 -4.30 -6.09
C TYR A 419 3.29 -3.72 -6.32
N ARG A 420 3.09 -2.94 -7.39
CA ARG A 420 1.81 -2.33 -7.80
C ARG A 420 1.15 -1.39 -6.79
N ALA A 421 1.95 -0.67 -5.99
CA ALA A 421 1.41 0.39 -5.17
C ALA A 421 0.85 1.57 -6.00
N ASN A 422 1.16 1.63 -7.30
CA ASN A 422 0.65 2.63 -8.26
C ASN A 422 -0.40 2.06 -9.24
N ASP A 423 -1.03 0.95 -8.90
CA ASP A 423 -2.07 0.28 -9.69
C ASP A 423 -3.10 -0.31 -8.73
N ILE A 424 -3.73 0.58 -7.92
CA ILE A 424 -4.71 0.16 -6.91
C ILE A 424 -5.99 -0.25 -7.60
N ARG A 425 -6.27 -1.55 -7.65
CA ARG A 425 -7.47 -2.14 -8.27
C ARG A 425 -8.63 -2.33 -7.30
N ALA A 426 -8.37 -2.20 -6.01
CA ALA A 426 -9.39 -2.19 -4.98
C ALA A 426 -10.17 -0.87 -5.02
N LYS A 427 -11.50 -0.94 -5.24
CA LYS A 427 -12.33 0.24 -5.57
C LYS A 427 -13.02 0.90 -4.38
N LEU A 428 -12.91 0.33 -3.20
CA LEU A 428 -13.43 0.92 -1.97
C LEU A 428 -12.25 1.47 -1.17
N ASP A 429 -12.47 2.53 -0.43
CA ASP A 429 -11.47 3.20 0.40
C ASP A 429 -10.79 2.24 1.41
N ASP A 430 -11.59 1.46 2.15
CA ASP A 430 -11.13 0.45 3.10
C ASP A 430 -10.32 -0.68 2.43
N THR A 431 -10.78 -1.18 1.28
CA THR A 431 -10.08 -2.25 0.56
C THR A 431 -8.82 -1.77 -0.16
N ALA A 432 -8.78 -0.50 -0.55
CA ALA A 432 -7.61 0.11 -1.16
C ALA A 432 -6.52 0.45 -0.13
N ASP A 433 -6.89 0.79 1.10
CA ASP A 433 -5.99 0.92 2.24
C ASP A 433 -5.20 -0.38 2.46
N THR A 434 -5.92 -1.49 2.62
CA THR A 434 -5.31 -2.84 2.72
C THR A 434 -4.43 -3.18 1.53
N TRP A 435 -4.81 -2.79 0.30
CA TRP A 435 -4.00 -3.00 -0.90
C TRP A 435 -2.63 -2.32 -0.77
N ILE A 436 -2.63 -1.05 -0.38
CA ILE A 436 -1.39 -0.27 -0.20
C ILE A 436 -0.53 -0.90 0.89
N GLY A 437 -1.09 -1.18 2.06
CA GLY A 437 -0.38 -1.84 3.16
C GLY A 437 0.26 -3.16 2.72
N ALA A 438 -0.47 -4.00 2.00
CA ALA A 438 0.03 -5.27 1.49
C ALA A 438 1.16 -5.12 0.45
N CYS A 439 1.13 -4.08 -0.41
CA CYS A 439 2.23 -3.79 -1.35
C CYS A 439 3.54 -3.49 -0.61
N PHE A 440 3.48 -2.60 0.40
CA PHE A 440 4.66 -2.25 1.19
C PHE A 440 5.13 -3.41 2.05
N PHE A 441 4.22 -4.20 2.61
CA PHE A 441 4.58 -5.41 3.36
C PHE A 441 5.25 -6.46 2.47
N ALA A 442 4.75 -6.71 1.26
CA ALA A 442 5.40 -7.63 0.31
C ALA A 442 6.84 -7.19 -0.03
N LYS A 443 7.06 -5.87 -0.23
CA LYS A 443 8.42 -5.30 -0.38
C LYS A 443 9.28 -5.57 0.86
N ASN A 444 8.73 -5.38 2.06
CA ASN A 444 9.42 -5.61 3.31
C ASN A 444 9.72 -7.09 3.54
N ALA A 445 8.82 -8.02 3.19
CA ALA A 445 9.06 -9.46 3.24
C ALA A 445 10.20 -9.88 2.30
N MET A 446 10.31 -9.26 1.12
CA MET A 446 11.42 -9.52 0.19
C MET A 446 12.74 -8.87 0.66
N LYS A 447 12.69 -7.77 1.41
CA LYS A 447 13.88 -7.21 2.11
C LYS A 447 14.34 -8.17 3.20
N PHE A 448 13.42 -8.65 4.04
CA PHE A 448 13.68 -9.65 5.07
C PHE A 448 14.37 -10.90 4.50
N LEU A 449 13.84 -11.46 3.42
CA LEU A 449 14.43 -12.61 2.73
C LEU A 449 15.86 -12.33 2.25
N ARG A 450 16.13 -11.14 1.70
CA ARG A 450 17.49 -10.76 1.29
C ARG A 450 18.44 -10.67 2.47
N GLY A 451 18.00 -10.13 3.59
CA GLY A 451 18.78 -10.10 4.84
C GLY A 451 19.18 -11.50 5.31
N LEU A 452 18.24 -12.45 5.30
CA LEU A 452 18.52 -13.85 5.65
C LEU A 452 19.56 -14.49 4.70
N LEU A 453 19.47 -14.20 3.40
CA LEU A 453 20.46 -14.69 2.43
C LEU A 453 21.86 -14.14 2.72
N CYS A 454 21.98 -12.85 2.99
CA CYS A 454 23.27 -12.23 3.35
C CYS A 454 23.87 -12.87 4.60
N LEU A 455 23.08 -13.16 5.64
CA LEU A 455 23.54 -13.82 6.85
C LEU A 455 24.02 -15.27 6.58
N ILE A 456 23.30 -16.02 5.73
CA ILE A 456 23.68 -17.38 5.34
C ILE A 456 25.02 -17.37 4.57
N PHE A 457 25.18 -16.42 3.61
CA PHE A 457 26.42 -16.31 2.85
C PHE A 457 27.60 -15.84 3.71
N ALA A 458 27.40 -14.89 4.61
CA ALA A 458 28.41 -14.44 5.56
C ALA A 458 28.86 -15.59 6.48
N ASN A 459 27.93 -16.35 7.04
CA ASN A 459 28.23 -17.50 7.89
C ASN A 459 28.94 -18.63 7.12
N ASN A 460 28.56 -18.89 5.87
CA ASN A 460 29.25 -19.88 5.03
C ASN A 460 30.63 -19.38 4.61
N GLY A 461 30.79 -18.09 4.30
CA GLY A 461 32.09 -17.47 4.05
C GLY A 461 33.01 -17.57 5.26
N LEU A 462 32.54 -17.26 6.45
CA LEU A 462 33.26 -17.39 7.71
C LEU A 462 33.66 -18.87 8.00
N LYS A 463 32.77 -19.83 7.75
CA LYS A 463 33.07 -21.27 7.87
C LYS A 463 34.13 -21.70 6.87
N THR A 464 34.09 -21.18 5.64
CA THR A 464 35.10 -21.48 4.60
C THR A 464 36.44 -20.84 4.94
N ILE A 465 36.45 -19.60 5.45
CA ILE A 465 37.68 -18.94 5.92
C ILE A 465 38.26 -19.69 7.14
N LYS A 466 37.41 -20.02 8.14
CA LYS A 466 37.85 -20.83 9.28
C LYS A 466 38.44 -22.20 8.81
N ARG A 467 37.75 -22.88 7.90
CA ARG A 467 38.29 -24.14 7.32
C ARG A 467 39.65 -23.91 6.63
N ARG A 468 39.80 -22.89 5.80
CA ARG A 468 41.09 -22.60 5.12
C ARG A 468 42.18 -22.22 6.10
N ILE A 469 41.87 -21.48 7.17
CA ILE A 469 42.86 -21.19 8.23
C ILE A 469 43.24 -22.46 8.97
N PHE A 470 42.29 -23.32 9.35
CA PHE A 470 42.58 -24.60 10.00
C PHE A 470 43.38 -25.53 9.09
N TYR A 471 43.01 -25.68 7.80
CA TYR A 471 43.81 -26.47 6.84
C TYR A 471 45.19 -25.86 6.58
N GLY A 472 45.33 -24.53 6.58
CA GLY A 472 46.62 -23.85 6.47
C GLY A 472 47.49 -24.04 7.72
N ILE A 473 46.89 -24.09 8.90
CA ILE A 473 47.59 -24.36 10.17
C ILE A 473 48.02 -25.84 10.25
N ASP A 474 47.12 -26.78 9.86
CA ASP A 474 47.46 -28.22 9.84
C ASP A 474 48.63 -28.55 8.87
N ASN A 475 48.70 -27.82 7.73
CA ASN A 475 49.84 -27.97 6.80
C ASN A 475 51.12 -27.29 7.32
N LEU A 476 51.04 -26.25 8.11
CA LEU A 476 52.20 -25.59 8.75
C LEU A 476 52.69 -26.38 9.97
N VAL A 477 51.78 -27.01 10.71
CA VAL A 477 52.13 -27.84 11.89
C VAL A 477 52.70 -29.21 11.48
N GLY A 478 52.39 -29.67 10.26
CA GLY A 478 53.02 -30.88 9.70
C GLY A 478 54.51 -30.69 9.35
N VAL A 479 55.04 -29.46 9.37
CA VAL A 479 56.45 -29.13 9.09
C VAL A 479 57.25 -28.81 10.36
N LEU A 480 56.59 -28.52 11.49
CA LEU A 480 57.24 -28.19 12.77
C LEU A 480 56.63 -29.03 13.90
N THR A 481 57.41 -29.95 14.46
CA THR A 481 57.09 -30.79 15.63
C THR A 481 56.78 -29.97 16.92
N PRO A 482 56.42 -30.59 18.07
CA PRO A 482 55.04 -30.69 18.56
C PRO A 482 54.78 -29.74 19.74
N THR A 483 53.84 -28.89 19.65
CA THR A 483 53.13 -28.35 20.82
C THR A 483 51.73 -27.88 20.42
N ARG A 484 50.82 -28.84 20.40
CA ARG A 484 49.39 -28.64 20.06
C ARG A 484 48.61 -27.84 21.13
N GLU A 485 49.17 -27.66 22.32
CA GLU A 485 48.43 -27.06 23.48
C GLU A 485 48.53 -25.52 23.61
N CYS A 486 49.49 -24.89 22.98
CA CYS A 486 49.67 -23.44 23.12
C CYS A 486 48.84 -22.59 22.18
N LEU A 487 48.34 -23.11 21.06
CA LEU A 487 47.62 -22.35 20.03
C LEU A 487 46.10 -22.30 20.22
N VAL A 488 45.53 -23.12 21.09
CA VAL A 488 44.07 -23.14 21.38
C VAL A 488 43.62 -22.05 22.35
N LYS A 489 44.55 -21.33 22.98
CA LYS A 489 44.22 -20.25 23.93
C LYS A 489 44.24 -18.84 23.33
N ILE A 490 44.48 -18.69 22.03
CA ILE A 490 44.61 -17.34 21.37
C ILE A 490 43.54 -17.10 20.27
N ILE A 491 42.61 -18.06 20.06
CA ILE A 491 41.49 -17.84 19.13
C ILE A 491 40.15 -17.93 19.89
#